data_9681b46258cc7bc268552980067c19e1
#
_entry.id   9681b46258cc7bc268552980067c19e1
#
_cell.length_a   1.000
_cell.length_b   1.000
_cell.length_c   1.000
_cell.angle_alpha   90.00
_cell.angle_beta   90.00
_cell.angle_gamma   90.00
#
_symmetry.space_group_name_H-M   'P 1'
#
loop_
_entity.id
_entity.type
_entity.pdbx_description
1 polymer ?
#
loop_
_entity_poly.entity_id
_entity_poly.type
_entity_poly.pdbx_seq_one_letter_code
_entity_poly.pdbx_strand_id
1 'polypeptide(L)'
;VIVCAIYYGLENPVRRRRMWAGRKLYAWLVVMAVAGTLIAFVGDDRRSSRSDNVLTSLNEEALQLQQDALAALPELPADAPNRSALDPELPARLLMVGDSQAWVLAAGLDDWEREGGVDLVPSPGVGCGIGENTRIRYLGLDVPERPGCTAWRDALPAIAQRFRANVVVIVGGTADLSDRMIPGSADWSHIGESAYDAWLLEQFAAFVESIDVDGAPILWFTVPDVNPPYIAGQTGQPPFDESDPARTDRYNELIREYAAGDSRVTVVEFGAAVKAHEGGQFEPLMRPDGAHIDLAHAPELVDLIDAAVRSVLAS
;
A
#
# COMPACT_ATOMS: atom_id res chain seq x y z
N VAL A 1 10.58 -3.67 20.94
CA VAL A 1 9.73 -3.99 19.80
C VAL A 1 8.63 -4.98 20.22
N ILE A 2 8.94 -6.17 20.76
CA ILE A 2 7.92 -7.16 21.18
C ILE A 2 6.94 -6.57 22.20
N VAL A 3 7.42 -5.81 23.18
CA VAL A 3 6.57 -5.18 24.21
C VAL A 3 5.64 -4.13 23.60
N CYS A 4 6.11 -3.33 22.65
CA CYS A 4 5.28 -2.36 21.94
C CYS A 4 4.24 -3.07 21.07
N ALA A 5 4.63 -4.12 20.34
CA ALA A 5 3.71 -4.91 19.52
C ALA A 5 2.61 -5.57 20.39
N ILE A 6 2.96 -6.12 21.55
CA ILE A 6 1.97 -6.71 22.48
C ILE A 6 1.10 -5.62 23.11
N TYR A 7 1.67 -4.50 23.54
CA TYR A 7 0.92 -3.41 24.14
C TYR A 7 -0.07 -2.76 23.18
N TYR A 8 0.43 -2.31 22.04
CA TYR A 8 -0.43 -1.65 21.03
C TYR A 8 -1.30 -2.66 20.30
N GLY A 9 -0.82 -3.87 20.18
CA GLY A 9 -1.40 -4.96 19.47
C GLY A 9 -2.52 -5.69 20.17
N LEU A 10 -2.38 -6.03 21.38
CA LEU A 10 -3.35 -6.80 22.16
C LEU A 10 -3.93 -5.98 23.30
N GLU A 11 -3.08 -5.34 24.08
CA GLU A 11 -3.51 -4.74 25.34
C GLU A 11 -4.33 -3.46 25.14
N ASN A 12 -3.91 -2.56 24.27
CA ASN A 12 -4.61 -1.30 24.04
C ASN A 12 -5.98 -1.46 23.35
N PRO A 13 -6.12 -2.24 22.27
CA PRO A 13 -7.42 -2.53 21.68
C PRO A 13 -8.37 -3.29 22.60
N VAL A 14 -7.87 -4.26 23.38
CA VAL A 14 -8.67 -4.99 24.38
C VAL A 14 -9.15 -4.05 25.49
N ARG A 15 -8.28 -3.20 26.03
CA ARG A 15 -8.64 -2.20 27.05
C ARG A 15 -9.70 -1.22 26.58
N ARG A 16 -9.63 -0.81 25.32
CA ARG A 16 -10.58 0.16 24.72
C ARG A 16 -11.88 -0.48 24.22
N ARG A 17 -12.11 -1.80 24.45
CA ARG A 17 -13.28 -2.57 23.98
C ARG A 17 -13.51 -2.49 22.46
N ARG A 18 -12.50 -2.13 21.66
CA ARG A 18 -12.59 -1.98 20.21
C ARG A 18 -12.54 -3.31 19.44
N MET A 19 -12.08 -4.40 20.10
CA MET A 19 -11.84 -5.69 19.43
C MET A 19 -13.03 -6.66 19.37
N TRP A 20 -14.20 -6.31 19.86
CA TRP A 20 -15.30 -7.28 19.98
C TRP A 20 -16.27 -7.32 18.79
N ALA A 21 -15.97 -6.69 17.69
CA ALA A 21 -16.77 -6.72 16.47
C ALA A 21 -16.15 -7.63 15.41
N GLY A 22 -16.37 -8.93 15.53
CA GLY A 22 -16.31 -9.97 14.49
C GLY A 22 -15.02 -10.06 13.65
N ARG A 23 -15.12 -9.74 12.37
CA ARG A 23 -14.12 -9.92 11.31
C ARG A 23 -12.78 -9.20 11.51
N LYS A 24 -12.77 -8.10 12.25
CA LYS A 24 -11.59 -7.25 12.47
C LYS A 24 -10.56 -7.84 13.43
N LEU A 25 -10.98 -8.72 14.34
CA LEU A 25 -10.08 -9.51 15.18
C LEU A 25 -9.16 -10.42 14.34
N TYR A 26 -9.70 -10.96 13.23
CA TYR A 26 -8.94 -11.85 12.35
C TYR A 26 -7.87 -11.11 11.55
N ALA A 27 -8.21 -9.95 10.96
CA ALA A 27 -7.23 -9.11 10.26
C ALA A 27 -6.11 -8.66 11.21
N TRP A 28 -6.45 -8.39 12.46
CA TRP A 28 -5.52 -8.00 13.50
C TRP A 28 -4.61 -9.15 13.97
N LEU A 29 -5.14 -10.36 14.11
CA LEU A 29 -4.36 -11.56 14.42
C LEU A 29 -3.38 -11.91 13.28
N VAL A 30 -3.74 -11.61 12.04
CA VAL A 30 -2.87 -11.78 10.88
C VAL A 30 -1.72 -10.77 10.91
N VAL A 31 -1.99 -9.49 11.16
CA VAL A 31 -0.94 -8.46 11.32
C VAL A 31 0.04 -8.84 12.44
N MET A 32 -0.46 -9.38 13.56
CA MET A 32 0.37 -9.82 14.68
C MET A 32 1.10 -11.14 14.41
N ALA A 33 0.51 -12.06 13.67
CA ALA A 33 1.18 -13.29 13.26
C ALA A 33 2.32 -12.98 12.27
N VAL A 34 2.12 -12.01 11.38
CA VAL A 34 3.11 -11.49 10.43
C VAL A 34 4.27 -10.82 11.16
N ALA A 35 3.98 -9.90 12.08
CA ALA A 35 5.01 -9.27 12.91
C ALA A 35 5.74 -10.29 13.80
N GLY A 36 5.02 -11.28 14.34
CA GLY A 36 5.57 -12.33 15.20
C GLY A 36 6.42 -13.37 14.46
N THR A 37 6.04 -13.73 13.22
CA THR A 37 6.82 -14.66 12.39
C THR A 37 8.10 -14.01 11.86
N LEU A 38 8.11 -12.73 11.55
CA LEU A 38 9.32 -11.98 11.22
C LEU A 38 10.34 -11.96 12.37
N ILE A 39 9.88 -12.05 13.63
CA ILE A 39 10.74 -12.02 14.83
C ILE A 39 11.26 -13.43 15.21
N ALA A 40 10.57 -14.52 14.87
CA ALA A 40 10.82 -15.87 15.41
C ALA A 40 11.93 -16.68 14.70
N PHE A 41 12.50 -16.21 13.58
CA PHE A 41 13.42 -17.00 12.77
C PHE A 41 14.85 -16.45 12.65
N VAL A 42 15.55 -16.39 13.77
CA VAL A 42 17.00 -16.13 13.81
C VAL A 42 17.75 -17.46 13.66
N GLY A 43 18.49 -17.60 12.57
CA GLY A 43 19.59 -18.54 12.41
C GLY A 43 19.39 -19.68 11.41
N ASP A 44 19.80 -19.48 10.17
CA ASP A 44 20.50 -20.46 9.33
C ASP A 44 20.83 -19.90 7.93
N ASP A 45 21.89 -20.42 7.27
CA ASP A 45 22.42 -19.94 5.97
C ASP A 45 21.49 -20.15 4.72
N ARG A 46 20.20 -20.33 4.91
CA ARG A 46 19.17 -20.44 3.86
C ARG A 46 18.30 -19.17 3.76
N ARG A 47 18.89 -18.01 3.88
CA ARG A 47 18.19 -16.74 4.22
C ARG A 47 17.34 -16.14 3.08
N SER A 48 17.78 -16.21 1.82
CA SER A 48 17.04 -15.58 0.72
C SER A 48 15.70 -16.29 0.42
N SER A 49 15.72 -17.62 0.32
CA SER A 49 14.52 -18.39 0.01
C SER A 49 13.43 -18.35 1.10
N ARG A 50 13.77 -17.90 2.30
CA ARG A 50 12.85 -17.86 3.45
C ARG A 50 12.11 -16.54 3.58
N SER A 51 12.77 -15.40 3.26
CA SER A 51 12.10 -14.11 3.17
C SER A 51 11.11 -14.09 1.99
N ASP A 52 11.48 -14.70 0.87
CA ASP A 52 10.61 -14.84 -0.28
C ASP A 52 9.35 -15.68 0.04
N ASN A 53 9.51 -16.76 0.80
CA ASN A 53 8.38 -17.59 1.22
C ASN A 53 7.44 -16.85 2.17
N VAL A 54 7.98 -16.02 3.08
CA VAL A 54 7.15 -15.21 3.99
C VAL A 54 6.39 -14.13 3.22
N LEU A 55 7.05 -13.37 2.36
CA LEU A 55 6.38 -12.35 1.55
C LEU A 55 5.36 -12.96 0.58
N THR A 56 5.65 -14.14 0.02
CA THR A 56 4.71 -14.87 -0.82
C THR A 56 3.48 -15.31 -0.03
N SER A 57 3.68 -15.91 1.15
CA SER A 57 2.57 -16.33 2.01
C SER A 57 1.72 -15.15 2.48
N LEU A 58 2.33 -13.99 2.76
CA LEU A 58 1.61 -12.77 3.11
C LEU A 58 0.76 -12.23 1.96
N ASN A 59 1.27 -12.29 0.74
CA ASN A 59 0.51 -11.89 -0.43
C ASN A 59 -0.64 -12.85 -0.72
N GLU A 60 -0.44 -14.16 -0.57
CA GLU A 60 -1.50 -15.16 -0.70
C GLU A 60 -2.60 -14.95 0.35
N GLU A 61 -2.22 -14.67 1.60
CA GLU A 61 -3.15 -14.40 2.68
C GLU A 61 -3.90 -13.06 2.49
N ALA A 62 -3.20 -12.00 2.04
CA ALA A 62 -3.81 -10.73 1.68
C ALA A 62 -4.81 -10.88 0.52
N LEU A 63 -4.48 -11.65 -0.51
CA LEU A 63 -5.40 -11.96 -1.61
C LEU A 63 -6.63 -12.75 -1.14
N GLN A 64 -6.46 -13.72 -0.24
CA GLN A 64 -7.58 -14.48 0.31
C GLN A 64 -8.50 -13.59 1.15
N LEU A 65 -7.96 -12.77 2.04
CA LEU A 65 -8.74 -11.80 2.82
C LEU A 65 -9.52 -10.83 1.95
N GLN A 66 -8.93 -10.39 0.85
CA GLN A 66 -9.55 -9.51 -0.12
C GLN A 66 -10.67 -10.23 -0.86
N GLN A 67 -10.47 -11.48 -1.29
CA GLN A 67 -11.53 -12.28 -1.91
C GLN A 67 -12.70 -12.52 -0.95
N ASP A 68 -12.40 -12.78 0.33
CA ASP A 68 -13.42 -12.95 1.37
C ASP A 68 -14.18 -11.64 1.64
N ALA A 69 -13.48 -10.50 1.65
CA ALA A 69 -14.11 -9.18 1.78
C ALA A 69 -15.03 -8.89 0.59
N LEU A 70 -14.57 -9.13 -0.63
CA LEU A 70 -15.37 -8.99 -1.84
C LEU A 70 -16.56 -9.93 -1.89
N ALA A 71 -16.40 -11.17 -1.39
CA ALA A 71 -17.50 -12.14 -1.31
C ALA A 71 -18.58 -11.72 -0.29
N ALA A 72 -18.22 -10.91 0.68
CA ALA A 72 -19.11 -10.42 1.73
C ALA A 72 -19.84 -9.13 1.35
N LEU A 73 -19.41 -8.45 0.29
CA LEU A 73 -20.14 -7.29 -0.23
C LEU A 73 -21.48 -7.75 -0.83
N PRO A 74 -22.54 -6.99 -0.65
CA PRO A 74 -23.80 -7.26 -1.34
C PRO A 74 -23.56 -7.27 -2.86
N GLU A 75 -24.16 -8.22 -3.57
CA GLU A 75 -24.15 -8.17 -5.03
C GLU A 75 -24.81 -6.88 -5.50
N LEU A 76 -24.09 -6.09 -6.25
CA LEU A 76 -24.67 -4.92 -6.88
C LEU A 76 -25.66 -5.39 -7.97
N PRO A 77 -26.83 -4.76 -8.11
CA PRO A 77 -27.71 -5.00 -9.23
C PRO A 77 -26.94 -4.88 -10.55
N ALA A 78 -27.25 -5.74 -11.52
CA ALA A 78 -26.56 -5.73 -12.80
C ALA A 78 -26.68 -4.39 -13.56
N ASP A 79 -27.70 -3.62 -13.23
CA ASP A 79 -28.01 -2.28 -13.75
C ASP A 79 -27.58 -1.15 -12.79
N ALA A 80 -26.87 -1.47 -11.70
CA ALA A 80 -26.34 -0.44 -10.82
C ALA A 80 -25.44 0.47 -11.64
N PRO A 81 -25.66 1.79 -11.58
CA PRO A 81 -24.92 2.72 -12.41
C PRO A 81 -23.44 2.60 -12.10
N ASN A 82 -22.61 2.52 -13.16
CA ASN A 82 -21.21 2.75 -13.00
C ASN A 82 -21.04 4.21 -12.55
N ARG A 83 -20.18 4.43 -11.60
CA ARG A 83 -19.59 5.68 -11.21
C ARG A 83 -20.48 6.94 -10.98
N SER A 84 -21.31 7.36 -11.91
CA SER A 84 -21.79 8.76 -11.98
C SER A 84 -23.02 9.10 -11.13
N ALA A 85 -23.70 8.11 -10.59
CA ALA A 85 -24.77 8.34 -9.65
C ALA A 85 -24.36 7.73 -8.31
N LEU A 86 -23.59 8.49 -7.54
CA LEU A 86 -23.59 8.30 -6.10
C LEU A 86 -25.04 8.40 -5.66
N ASP A 87 -25.65 7.28 -5.40
CA ASP A 87 -26.86 7.28 -4.63
C ASP A 87 -26.47 7.84 -3.25
N PRO A 88 -26.96 9.02 -2.85
CA PRO A 88 -26.61 9.60 -1.55
C PRO A 88 -27.05 8.73 -0.37
N GLU A 89 -27.86 7.70 -0.61
CA GLU A 89 -28.28 6.70 0.38
C GLU A 89 -27.33 5.51 0.45
N LEU A 90 -26.38 5.36 -0.51
CA LEU A 90 -25.40 4.28 -0.54
C LEU A 90 -23.98 4.79 -0.25
N PRO A 91 -23.16 4.01 0.46
CA PRO A 91 -21.77 4.38 0.70
C PRO A 91 -20.97 4.45 -0.61
N ALA A 92 -20.06 5.42 -0.69
CA ALA A 92 -19.09 5.48 -1.79
C ALA A 92 -18.12 4.30 -1.70
N ARG A 93 -17.86 3.62 -2.82
CA ARG A 93 -16.96 2.47 -2.88
C ARG A 93 -15.55 2.91 -3.25
N LEU A 94 -14.62 2.72 -2.33
CA LEU A 94 -13.19 3.04 -2.52
C LEU A 94 -12.37 1.75 -2.60
N LEU A 95 -11.64 1.58 -3.69
CA LEU A 95 -10.63 0.52 -3.83
C LEU A 95 -9.26 1.12 -3.53
N MET A 96 -8.61 0.69 -2.46
CA MET A 96 -7.26 1.14 -2.11
C MET A 96 -6.25 0.08 -2.54
N VAL A 97 -5.41 0.41 -3.52
CA VAL A 97 -4.37 -0.46 -4.08
C VAL A 97 -2.99 0.06 -3.75
N GLY A 98 -1.98 -0.79 -3.80
CA GLY A 98 -0.59 -0.41 -3.56
C GLY A 98 0.18 -1.47 -2.77
N ASP A 99 1.16 -1.04 -2.01
CA ASP A 99 1.98 -1.95 -1.19
C ASP A 99 1.45 -2.11 0.25
N SER A 100 2.32 -2.48 1.18
CA SER A 100 1.97 -2.61 2.59
C SER A 100 1.49 -1.30 3.23
N GLN A 101 1.85 -0.14 2.68
CA GLN A 101 1.36 1.15 3.17
C GLN A 101 -0.14 1.31 2.92
N ALA A 102 -0.64 0.88 1.75
CA ALA A 102 -2.06 0.85 1.46
C ALA A 102 -2.83 -0.01 2.47
N TRP A 103 -2.27 -1.17 2.81
CA TRP A 103 -2.89 -2.08 3.78
C TRP A 103 -2.99 -1.48 5.18
N VAL A 104 -1.86 -0.98 5.69
CA VAL A 104 -1.80 -0.41 7.05
C VAL A 104 -2.64 0.85 7.15
N LEU A 105 -2.60 1.72 6.13
CA LEU A 105 -3.43 2.92 6.10
C LEU A 105 -4.92 2.56 6.10
N ALA A 106 -5.36 1.66 5.23
CA ALA A 106 -6.75 1.21 5.19
C ALA A 106 -7.23 0.65 6.53
N ALA A 107 -6.39 -0.16 7.21
CA ALA A 107 -6.71 -0.71 8.52
C ALA A 107 -6.84 0.38 9.61
N GLY A 108 -6.17 1.52 9.47
CA GLY A 108 -6.27 2.65 10.40
C GLY A 108 -7.46 3.58 10.13
N LEU A 109 -8.16 3.41 9.01
CA LEU A 109 -9.29 4.26 8.59
C LEU A 109 -10.66 3.69 8.95
N ASP A 110 -10.74 2.66 9.77
CA ASP A 110 -11.97 1.96 10.16
C ASP A 110 -13.10 2.89 10.66
N ASP A 111 -12.76 3.89 11.47
CA ASP A 111 -13.74 4.80 12.05
C ASP A 111 -14.27 5.76 10.96
N TRP A 112 -13.39 6.26 10.10
CA TRP A 112 -13.77 7.08 8.97
C TRP A 112 -14.65 6.33 7.97
N GLU A 113 -14.32 5.08 7.63
CA GLU A 113 -15.12 4.23 6.78
C GLU A 113 -16.56 4.12 7.32
N ARG A 114 -16.70 3.82 8.61
CA ARG A 114 -18.00 3.59 9.25
C ARG A 114 -18.84 4.86 9.38
N GLU A 115 -18.20 5.99 9.69
CA GLU A 115 -18.87 7.27 9.95
C GLU A 115 -18.99 8.13 8.68
N GLY A 116 -18.08 7.92 7.72
CA GLY A 116 -17.98 8.69 6.48
C GLY A 116 -18.92 8.25 5.36
N GLY A 117 -19.64 7.13 5.51
CA GLY A 117 -20.48 6.58 4.45
C GLY A 117 -19.64 6.06 3.27
N VAL A 118 -18.54 5.36 3.57
CA VAL A 118 -17.59 4.83 2.61
C VAL A 118 -17.42 3.33 2.82
N ASP A 119 -17.46 2.56 1.73
CA ASP A 119 -17.04 1.17 1.71
C ASP A 119 -15.60 1.11 1.19
N LEU A 120 -14.63 0.84 2.06
CA LEU A 120 -13.22 0.78 1.72
C LEU A 120 -12.75 -0.68 1.60
N VAL A 121 -12.26 -1.06 0.42
CA VAL A 121 -11.64 -2.37 0.17
C VAL A 121 -10.16 -2.20 -0.15
N PRO A 122 -9.26 -2.67 0.72
CA PRO A 122 -7.83 -2.71 0.42
C PRO A 122 -7.48 -3.88 -0.50
N SER A 123 -6.61 -3.61 -1.48
CA SER A 123 -6.00 -4.60 -2.38
C SER A 123 -4.49 -4.46 -2.41
N PRO A 124 -3.79 -4.78 -1.32
CA PRO A 124 -2.36 -4.59 -1.22
C PRO A 124 -1.54 -5.72 -1.84
N GLY A 125 -0.44 -5.35 -2.53
CA GLY A 125 0.67 -6.25 -2.83
C GLY A 125 1.82 -5.98 -1.86
N VAL A 126 1.87 -6.71 -0.74
CA VAL A 126 2.84 -6.47 0.32
C VAL A 126 4.28 -6.60 -0.19
N GLY A 127 5.06 -5.51 -0.07
CA GLY A 127 6.43 -5.43 -0.57
C GLY A 127 6.54 -5.39 -2.10
N CYS A 128 5.45 -5.29 -2.85
CA CYS A 128 5.44 -5.16 -4.30
C CYS A 128 5.54 -3.69 -4.71
N GLY A 129 6.16 -3.42 -5.87
CA GLY A 129 6.14 -2.09 -6.48
C GLY A 129 4.94 -1.88 -7.38
N ILE A 130 4.73 -0.63 -7.78
CA ILE A 130 3.83 -0.28 -8.89
C ILE A 130 4.45 -0.75 -10.22
N GLY A 131 5.77 -0.71 -10.32
CA GLY A 131 6.51 -1.29 -11.44
C GLY A 131 6.35 -2.82 -11.52
N GLU A 132 6.59 -3.36 -12.72
CA GLU A 132 6.55 -4.79 -12.98
C GLU A 132 7.46 -5.56 -12.02
N ASN A 133 7.03 -6.78 -11.66
CA ASN A 133 7.79 -7.66 -10.78
C ASN A 133 9.07 -8.16 -11.45
N THR A 134 10.18 -7.56 -11.09
CA THR A 134 11.52 -7.93 -11.56
C THR A 134 12.45 -8.11 -10.38
N ARG A 135 13.70 -8.52 -10.62
CA ARG A 135 14.74 -8.64 -9.59
C ARG A 135 15.09 -7.25 -9.05
N ILE A 136 15.12 -7.09 -7.72
CA ILE A 136 15.38 -5.82 -7.03
C ILE A 136 16.44 -5.99 -5.93
N ARG A 137 17.08 -4.89 -5.56
CA ARG A 137 17.87 -4.80 -4.31
C ARG A 137 17.01 -4.12 -3.25
N TYR A 138 16.34 -4.90 -2.45
CA TYR A 138 15.41 -4.38 -1.44
C TYR A 138 16.00 -4.50 -0.04
N LEU A 139 16.06 -3.39 0.69
CA LEU A 139 16.69 -3.30 2.01
C LEU A 139 18.11 -3.91 2.04
N GLY A 140 18.89 -3.61 1.01
CA GLY A 140 20.28 -4.10 0.87
C GLY A 140 20.41 -5.59 0.57
N LEU A 141 19.32 -6.28 0.23
CA LEU A 141 19.30 -7.69 -0.19
C LEU A 141 18.97 -7.79 -1.67
N ASP A 142 19.61 -8.73 -2.34
CA ASP A 142 19.27 -9.12 -3.72
C ASP A 142 18.05 -10.04 -3.69
N VAL A 143 16.93 -9.53 -4.17
CA VAL A 143 15.62 -10.21 -4.12
C VAL A 143 15.19 -10.56 -5.55
N PRO A 144 14.99 -11.85 -5.87
CA PRO A 144 14.52 -12.27 -7.19
C PRO A 144 13.06 -11.86 -7.44
N GLU A 145 12.58 -12.09 -8.64
CA GLU A 145 11.15 -11.98 -8.95
C GLU A 145 10.29 -12.77 -7.96
N ARG A 146 9.21 -12.15 -7.50
CA ARG A 146 8.32 -12.72 -6.48
C ARG A 146 6.99 -13.10 -7.10
N PRO A 147 6.66 -14.40 -7.21
CA PRO A 147 5.41 -14.86 -7.80
C PRO A 147 4.16 -14.23 -7.21
N GLY A 148 4.18 -13.92 -5.90
CA GLY A 148 3.08 -13.23 -5.22
C GLY A 148 2.80 -11.83 -5.77
N CYS A 149 3.84 -11.08 -6.17
CA CYS A 149 3.65 -9.75 -6.77
C CYS A 149 3.03 -9.84 -8.17
N THR A 150 3.43 -10.83 -8.96
CA THR A 150 2.79 -11.10 -10.26
C THR A 150 1.32 -11.49 -10.07
N ALA A 151 1.04 -12.44 -9.18
CA ALA A 151 -0.33 -12.90 -8.91
C ALA A 151 -1.23 -11.75 -8.40
N TRP A 152 -0.70 -10.88 -7.56
CA TRP A 152 -1.42 -9.69 -7.10
C TRP A 152 -1.79 -8.76 -8.27
N ARG A 153 -0.82 -8.41 -9.12
CA ARG A 153 -1.09 -7.55 -10.28
C ARG A 153 -2.12 -8.17 -11.23
N ASP A 154 -2.00 -9.45 -11.50
CA ASP A 154 -2.93 -10.20 -12.37
C ASP A 154 -4.35 -10.24 -11.83
N ALA A 155 -4.52 -10.20 -10.50
CA ALA A 155 -5.83 -10.20 -9.85
C ALA A 155 -6.52 -8.83 -9.84
N LEU A 156 -5.77 -7.72 -9.91
CA LEU A 156 -6.30 -6.35 -9.77
C LEU A 156 -7.45 -6.02 -10.75
N PRO A 157 -7.36 -6.33 -12.07
CA PRO A 157 -8.45 -6.03 -12.99
C PRO A 157 -9.78 -6.67 -12.59
N ALA A 158 -9.74 -7.95 -12.19
CA ALA A 158 -10.94 -8.67 -11.77
C ALA A 158 -11.51 -8.11 -10.47
N ILE A 159 -10.66 -7.68 -9.54
CA ILE A 159 -11.05 -7.08 -8.27
C ILE A 159 -11.71 -5.73 -8.51
N ALA A 160 -11.06 -4.85 -9.30
CA ALA A 160 -11.56 -3.54 -9.63
C ALA A 160 -12.95 -3.62 -10.30
N GLN A 161 -13.08 -4.49 -11.29
CA GLN A 161 -14.34 -4.72 -12.00
C GLN A 161 -15.45 -5.28 -11.09
N ARG A 162 -15.12 -6.24 -10.22
CA ARG A 162 -16.09 -6.85 -9.31
C ARG A 162 -16.56 -5.87 -8.23
N PHE A 163 -15.64 -5.09 -7.66
CA PHE A 163 -15.97 -4.11 -6.63
C PHE A 163 -16.68 -2.89 -7.20
N ARG A 164 -16.46 -2.56 -8.48
CA ARG A 164 -17.05 -1.39 -9.15
C ARG A 164 -16.81 -0.11 -8.34
N ALA A 165 -15.55 0.16 -8.06
CA ALA A 165 -15.13 1.31 -7.27
C ALA A 165 -15.65 2.63 -7.86
N ASN A 166 -16.12 3.53 -6.99
CA ASN A 166 -16.41 4.92 -7.38
C ASN A 166 -15.13 5.75 -7.42
N VAL A 167 -14.13 5.36 -6.62
CA VAL A 167 -12.78 5.97 -6.58
C VAL A 167 -11.76 4.86 -6.37
N VAL A 168 -10.65 4.92 -7.08
CA VAL A 168 -9.47 4.10 -6.79
C VAL A 168 -8.42 4.96 -6.12
N VAL A 169 -7.81 4.45 -5.05
CA VAL A 169 -6.75 5.14 -4.30
C VAL A 169 -5.46 4.32 -4.43
N ILE A 170 -4.38 4.92 -4.94
CA ILE A 170 -3.06 4.28 -5.05
C ILE A 170 -2.18 4.80 -3.91
N VAL A 171 -1.70 3.89 -3.05
CA VAL A 171 -0.81 4.19 -1.91
C VAL A 171 0.35 3.22 -1.90
N GLY A 172 1.57 3.69 -2.14
CA GLY A 172 2.76 2.85 -2.11
C GLY A 172 3.73 3.16 -3.25
N GLY A 173 4.69 2.28 -3.43
CA GLY A 173 5.77 2.41 -4.40
C GLY A 173 7.15 2.33 -3.75
N THR A 174 7.23 1.98 -2.48
CA THR A 174 8.51 1.88 -1.75
C THR A 174 9.49 0.92 -2.44
N ALA A 175 9.00 -0.19 -2.99
CA ALA A 175 9.85 -1.13 -3.72
C ALA A 175 10.34 -0.59 -5.08
N ASP A 176 9.74 0.47 -5.61
CA ASP A 176 10.20 1.13 -6.84
C ASP A 176 11.36 2.11 -6.58
N LEU A 177 11.65 2.42 -5.31
CA LEU A 177 12.83 3.21 -4.91
C LEU A 177 14.11 2.37 -4.90
N SER A 178 14.00 1.03 -4.97
CA SER A 178 15.12 0.10 -4.97
C SER A 178 15.84 0.07 -6.32
N ASP A 179 17.12 -0.30 -6.31
CA ASP A 179 17.80 -0.73 -7.54
C ASP A 179 17.04 -1.92 -8.15
N ARG A 180 16.91 -1.92 -9.46
CA ARG A 180 16.13 -2.91 -10.19
C ARG A 180 16.80 -3.33 -11.50
N MET A 181 16.63 -4.57 -11.87
CA MET A 181 16.96 -5.05 -13.21
C MET A 181 15.70 -4.89 -14.09
N ILE A 182 15.64 -3.78 -14.84
CA ILE A 182 14.48 -3.56 -15.74
C ILE A 182 14.53 -4.53 -16.92
N PRO A 183 13.39 -4.93 -17.49
CA PRO A 183 13.34 -5.86 -18.61
C PRO A 183 14.22 -5.43 -19.77
N GLY A 184 15.02 -6.37 -20.29
CA GLY A 184 15.95 -6.11 -21.39
C GLY A 184 17.31 -5.55 -20.98
N SER A 185 17.53 -5.24 -19.69
CA SER A 185 18.83 -4.85 -19.13
C SER A 185 19.46 -5.99 -18.36
N ALA A 186 20.80 -6.13 -18.46
CA ALA A 186 21.60 -7.00 -17.61
C ALA A 186 22.20 -6.23 -16.41
N ASP A 187 22.08 -4.91 -16.41
CA ASP A 187 22.64 -4.03 -15.41
C ASP A 187 21.56 -3.57 -14.42
N TRP A 188 21.98 -3.30 -13.20
CA TRP A 188 21.16 -2.62 -12.20
C TRP A 188 20.93 -1.18 -12.61
N SER A 189 19.71 -0.71 -12.46
CA SER A 189 19.31 0.69 -12.67
C SER A 189 18.40 1.13 -11.54
N HIS A 190 18.27 2.43 -11.37
CA HIS A 190 17.50 3.03 -10.30
C HIS A 190 16.78 4.30 -10.76
N ILE A 191 15.83 4.70 -9.94
CA ILE A 191 15.09 5.94 -10.15
C ILE A 191 16.03 7.14 -10.17
N GLY A 192 15.78 8.09 -11.08
CA GLY A 192 16.67 9.21 -11.41
C GLY A 192 17.57 8.94 -12.61
N GLU A 193 17.71 7.69 -13.07
CA GLU A 193 18.30 7.37 -14.36
C GLU A 193 17.23 7.46 -15.45
N SER A 194 17.52 8.12 -16.56
CA SER A 194 16.51 8.39 -17.62
C SER A 194 15.87 7.13 -18.18
N ALA A 195 16.58 6.02 -18.28
CA ALA A 195 16.04 4.75 -18.76
C ALA A 195 15.07 4.13 -17.75
N TYR A 196 15.40 4.21 -16.45
CA TYR A 196 14.55 3.75 -15.38
C TYR A 196 13.28 4.60 -15.26
N ASP A 197 13.44 5.90 -15.28
CA ASP A 197 12.31 6.85 -15.18
C ASP A 197 11.33 6.66 -16.34
N ALA A 198 11.83 6.50 -17.57
CA ALA A 198 10.98 6.24 -18.73
C ALA A 198 10.24 4.89 -18.60
N TRP A 199 10.95 3.83 -18.21
CA TRP A 199 10.32 2.53 -17.93
C TRP A 199 9.25 2.62 -16.83
N LEU A 200 9.52 3.34 -15.74
CA LEU A 200 8.58 3.47 -14.63
C LEU A 200 7.31 4.24 -15.01
N LEU A 201 7.42 5.27 -15.85
CA LEU A 201 6.25 5.96 -16.41
C LEU A 201 5.39 5.03 -17.28
N GLU A 202 6.00 4.14 -18.07
CA GLU A 202 5.27 3.10 -18.80
C GLU A 202 4.57 2.13 -17.85
N GLN A 203 5.23 1.78 -16.73
CA GLN A 203 4.64 0.93 -15.70
C GLN A 203 3.45 1.61 -15.00
N PHE A 204 3.53 2.91 -14.75
CA PHE A 204 2.43 3.69 -14.19
C PHE A 204 1.22 3.66 -15.12
N ALA A 205 1.43 3.86 -16.41
CA ALA A 205 0.36 3.77 -17.41
C ALA A 205 -0.30 2.38 -17.42
N ALA A 206 0.50 1.32 -17.46
CA ALA A 206 -0.01 -0.05 -17.45
C ALA A 206 -0.74 -0.39 -16.15
N PHE A 207 -0.27 0.12 -15.00
CA PHE A 207 -0.91 -0.09 -13.71
C PHE A 207 -2.26 0.63 -13.63
N VAL A 208 -2.32 1.90 -13.99
CA VAL A 208 -3.55 2.69 -14.03
C VAL A 208 -4.58 2.05 -14.94
N GLU A 209 -4.18 1.59 -16.13
CA GLU A 209 -5.07 0.89 -17.05
C GLU A 209 -5.62 -0.42 -16.48
N SER A 210 -4.80 -1.13 -15.69
CA SER A 210 -5.21 -2.41 -15.09
C SER A 210 -6.28 -2.26 -14.00
N ILE A 211 -6.36 -1.10 -13.36
CA ILE A 211 -7.31 -0.79 -12.29
C ILE A 211 -8.44 0.16 -12.72
N ASP A 212 -8.50 0.49 -14.01
CA ASP A 212 -9.56 1.34 -14.54
C ASP A 212 -10.94 0.67 -14.39
N VAL A 213 -11.88 1.40 -13.81
CA VAL A 213 -13.26 0.98 -13.65
C VAL A 213 -14.15 2.03 -14.31
N ASP A 214 -14.41 1.85 -15.60
CA ASP A 214 -15.28 2.74 -16.37
C ASP A 214 -14.91 4.23 -16.23
N GLY A 215 -13.62 4.53 -16.16
CA GLY A 215 -13.07 5.86 -15.97
C GLY A 215 -13.31 6.45 -14.56
N ALA A 216 -13.43 5.61 -13.53
CA ALA A 216 -13.47 6.08 -12.14
C ALA A 216 -12.24 6.94 -11.81
N PRO A 217 -12.40 8.05 -11.08
CA PRO A 217 -11.26 8.87 -10.69
C PRO A 217 -10.27 8.08 -9.84
N ILE A 218 -8.99 8.36 -10.05
CA ILE A 218 -7.87 7.75 -9.35
C ILE A 218 -7.19 8.81 -8.50
N LEU A 219 -7.11 8.58 -7.21
CA LEU A 219 -6.30 9.39 -6.29
C LEU A 219 -4.95 8.72 -6.12
N TRP A 220 -3.88 9.34 -6.56
CA TRP A 220 -2.53 8.80 -6.37
C TRP A 220 -1.80 9.58 -5.29
N PHE A 221 -1.48 8.88 -4.20
CA PHE A 221 -0.83 9.48 -3.04
C PHE A 221 0.68 9.54 -3.27
N THR A 222 1.28 10.72 -3.09
CA THR A 222 2.73 10.85 -3.01
C THR A 222 3.26 10.06 -1.79
N VAL A 223 4.46 9.51 -1.90
CA VAL A 223 5.05 8.71 -0.83
C VAL A 223 5.92 9.59 0.08
N PRO A 224 5.91 9.35 1.41
CA PRO A 224 6.87 9.94 2.33
C PRO A 224 8.21 9.20 2.23
N ASP A 225 9.30 9.82 2.68
CA ASP A 225 10.58 9.11 2.78
C ASP A 225 10.45 7.90 3.71
N VAL A 226 11.28 6.89 3.48
CA VAL A 226 11.33 5.71 4.32
C VAL A 226 12.70 5.57 4.98
N ASN A 227 12.72 5.12 6.22
CA ASN A 227 13.94 4.88 6.98
C ASN A 227 13.78 3.62 7.85
N PRO A 228 13.65 2.44 7.22
CA PRO A 228 13.48 1.19 7.95
C PRO A 228 14.73 0.88 8.77
N PRO A 229 14.58 0.29 9.97
CA PRO A 229 15.72 -0.05 10.81
C PRO A 229 16.50 -1.25 10.25
N TYR A 230 17.78 -1.29 10.58
CA TYR A 230 18.55 -2.53 10.39
C TYR A 230 17.97 -3.66 11.27
N ILE A 231 17.68 -4.79 10.64
CA ILE A 231 17.21 -5.99 11.34
C ILE A 231 18.17 -7.13 11.02
N ALA A 232 18.93 -7.57 12.03
CA ALA A 232 19.92 -8.63 11.89
C ALA A 232 19.31 -9.89 11.28
N GLY A 233 19.86 -10.32 10.14
CA GLY A 233 19.41 -11.51 9.43
C GLY A 233 18.14 -11.34 8.56
N GLN A 234 17.56 -10.14 8.50
CA GLN A 234 16.40 -9.82 7.67
C GLN A 234 16.67 -8.71 6.66
N THR A 235 17.65 -7.84 6.94
CA THR A 235 18.08 -6.79 6.02
C THR A 235 19.57 -6.87 5.77
N GLY A 236 20.02 -6.24 4.68
CA GLY A 236 21.42 -5.90 4.47
C GLY A 236 21.90 -4.82 5.45
N GLN A 237 23.07 -4.26 5.17
CA GLN A 237 23.62 -3.16 5.97
C GLN A 237 23.13 -1.82 5.43
N PRO A 238 22.67 -0.89 6.28
CA PRO A 238 22.33 0.47 5.87
C PRO A 238 23.60 1.27 5.48
N PRO A 239 23.48 2.38 4.73
CA PRO A 239 22.23 2.96 4.30
C PRO A 239 21.54 2.10 3.23
N PHE A 240 20.20 2.08 3.24
CA PHE A 240 19.42 1.43 2.21
C PHE A 240 19.13 2.41 1.07
N ASP A 241 19.12 1.93 -0.16
CA ASP A 241 18.86 2.76 -1.34
C ASP A 241 17.48 3.42 -1.29
N GLU A 242 16.49 2.71 -0.76
CA GLU A 242 15.13 3.20 -0.56
C GLU A 242 15.03 4.34 0.43
N SER A 243 16.03 4.51 1.28
CA SER A 243 16.07 5.58 2.29
C SER A 243 16.69 6.89 1.76
N ASP A 244 17.11 6.92 0.50
CA ASP A 244 17.59 8.15 -0.12
C ASP A 244 16.41 9.08 -0.45
N PRO A 245 16.29 10.27 0.20
CA PRO A 245 15.20 11.20 -0.07
C PRO A 245 15.14 11.66 -1.53
N ALA A 246 16.29 11.70 -2.24
CA ALA A 246 16.31 12.08 -3.64
C ALA A 246 15.55 11.09 -4.53
N ARG A 247 15.57 9.79 -4.18
CA ARG A 247 14.79 8.77 -4.88
C ARG A 247 13.30 8.95 -4.63
N THR A 248 12.90 9.23 -3.39
CA THR A 248 11.50 9.53 -3.04
C THR A 248 10.99 10.79 -3.72
N ASP A 249 11.78 11.85 -3.73
CA ASP A 249 11.43 13.10 -4.40
C ASP A 249 11.24 12.86 -5.90
N ARG A 250 12.16 12.12 -6.55
CA ARG A 250 12.02 11.79 -7.98
C ARG A 250 10.81 10.91 -8.28
N TYR A 251 10.50 9.94 -7.41
CA TYR A 251 9.30 9.11 -7.55
C TYR A 251 8.03 9.97 -7.51
N ASN A 252 7.94 10.88 -6.58
CA ASN A 252 6.82 11.81 -6.45
C ASN A 252 6.74 12.80 -7.62
N GLU A 253 7.87 13.21 -8.21
CA GLU A 253 7.88 13.98 -9.46
C GLU A 253 7.30 13.17 -10.62
N LEU A 254 7.68 11.90 -10.77
CA LEU A 254 7.15 11.03 -11.82
C LEU A 254 5.65 10.78 -11.67
N ILE A 255 5.14 10.64 -10.44
CA ILE A 255 3.69 10.58 -10.18
C ILE A 255 3.00 11.85 -10.71
N ARG A 256 3.53 13.04 -10.41
CA ARG A 256 2.96 14.31 -10.87
C ARG A 256 3.08 14.47 -12.39
N GLU A 257 4.20 14.05 -12.96
CA GLU A 257 4.42 14.06 -14.40
C GLU A 257 3.40 13.18 -15.13
N TYR A 258 3.18 11.96 -14.63
CA TYR A 258 2.18 11.05 -15.16
C TYR A 258 0.76 11.63 -15.05
N ALA A 259 0.39 12.10 -13.86
CA ALA A 259 -0.95 12.65 -13.60
C ALA A 259 -1.25 13.90 -14.44
N ALA A 260 -0.25 14.70 -14.79
CA ALA A 260 -0.43 15.83 -15.70
C ALA A 260 -0.86 15.43 -17.12
N GLY A 261 -0.58 14.18 -17.52
CA GLY A 261 -0.96 13.59 -18.81
C GLY A 261 -2.23 12.74 -18.78
N ASP A 262 -2.77 12.40 -17.62
CA ASP A 262 -3.95 11.53 -17.48
C ASP A 262 -5.01 12.18 -16.58
N SER A 263 -6.09 12.65 -17.18
CA SER A 263 -7.17 13.36 -16.48
C SER A 263 -7.95 12.52 -15.46
N ARG A 264 -7.77 11.19 -15.47
CA ARG A 264 -8.37 10.30 -14.46
C ARG A 264 -7.62 10.41 -13.12
N VAL A 265 -6.35 10.84 -13.15
CA VAL A 265 -5.46 10.79 -11.99
C VAL A 265 -5.33 12.16 -11.32
N THR A 266 -5.62 12.19 -10.04
CA THR A 266 -5.42 13.34 -9.16
C THR A 266 -4.36 13.01 -8.12
N VAL A 267 -3.32 13.83 -8.03
CA VAL A 267 -2.26 13.65 -7.02
C VAL A 267 -2.73 14.16 -5.65
N VAL A 268 -2.51 13.36 -4.64
CA VAL A 268 -2.71 13.74 -3.23
C VAL A 268 -1.36 13.85 -2.56
N GLU A 269 -1.04 15.02 -2.03
CA GLU A 269 0.28 15.31 -1.42
C GLU A 269 0.44 14.68 -0.03
N PHE A 270 0.19 13.38 0.04
CA PHE A 270 0.24 12.58 1.27
C PHE A 270 1.64 12.57 1.89
N GLY A 271 2.69 12.39 1.07
CA GLY A 271 4.07 12.43 1.54
C GLY A 271 4.43 13.77 2.19
N ALA A 272 3.93 14.89 1.63
CA ALA A 272 4.14 16.22 2.22
C ALA A 272 3.39 16.37 3.55
N ALA A 273 2.17 15.83 3.66
CA ALA A 273 1.42 15.85 4.92
C ALA A 273 2.12 15.05 6.02
N VAL A 274 2.65 13.87 5.69
CA VAL A 274 3.44 13.07 6.63
C VAL A 274 4.74 13.78 7.04
N LYS A 275 5.44 14.44 6.10
CA LYS A 275 6.65 15.23 6.39
C LYS A 275 6.35 16.42 7.30
N ALA A 276 5.16 17.01 7.22
CA ALA A 276 4.75 18.17 8.01
C ALA A 276 4.20 17.83 9.40
N HIS A 277 4.11 16.54 9.75
CA HIS A 277 3.67 16.12 11.09
C HIS A 277 4.52 16.75 12.20
N GLU A 278 3.91 17.13 13.34
CA GLU A 278 4.55 17.89 14.41
C GLU A 278 5.84 17.25 14.93
N GLY A 279 5.92 15.94 15.02
CA GLY A 279 7.13 15.19 15.38
C GLY A 279 8.09 14.93 14.21
N GLY A 280 7.73 15.38 13.00
CA GLY A 280 8.44 15.04 11.75
C GLY A 280 8.04 13.66 11.21
N GLN A 281 8.41 13.39 9.96
CA GLN A 281 7.98 12.19 9.25
C GLN A 281 8.45 10.85 9.85
N PHE A 282 9.42 10.87 10.75
CA PHE A 282 9.95 9.68 11.43
C PHE A 282 9.67 9.70 12.93
N GLU A 283 8.63 10.43 13.36
CA GLU A 283 8.19 10.39 14.74
C GLU A 283 7.86 8.93 15.13
N PRO A 284 8.49 8.39 16.21
CA PRO A 284 8.42 6.95 16.51
C PRO A 284 7.04 6.41 16.87
N LEU A 285 6.11 7.27 17.27
CA LEU A 285 4.72 6.85 17.53
C LEU A 285 3.90 6.85 16.24
N MET A 286 4.19 7.78 15.31
CA MET A 286 3.52 7.86 14.02
C MET A 286 4.04 6.81 13.04
N ARG A 287 5.37 6.60 12.99
CA ARG A 287 6.03 5.66 12.06
C ARG A 287 7.07 4.79 12.78
N PRO A 288 6.62 3.81 13.59
CA PRO A 288 7.49 3.04 14.50
C PRO A 288 8.54 2.20 13.81
N ASP A 289 8.34 1.85 12.55
CA ASP A 289 9.27 1.10 11.72
C ASP A 289 9.95 1.95 10.63
N GLY A 290 9.74 3.26 10.65
CA GLY A 290 10.29 4.20 9.67
C GLY A 290 9.66 4.12 8.28
N ALA A 291 8.61 3.31 8.09
CA ALA A 291 7.92 3.13 6.81
C ALA A 291 6.39 3.30 6.93
N HIS A 292 5.74 2.58 7.81
CA HIS A 292 4.29 2.52 7.91
C HIS A 292 3.73 3.53 8.92
N ILE A 293 2.58 4.09 8.60
CA ILE A 293 1.81 4.90 9.55
C ILE A 293 1.23 3.97 10.62
N ASP A 294 1.43 4.29 11.90
CA ASP A 294 0.79 3.54 12.99
C ASP A 294 -0.74 3.68 12.92
N LEU A 295 -1.44 2.58 13.20
CA LEU A 295 -2.91 2.54 13.11
C LEU A 295 -3.61 3.58 13.98
N ALA A 296 -3.00 3.97 15.11
CA ALA A 296 -3.57 4.97 16.01
C ALA A 296 -3.38 6.40 15.47
N HIS A 297 -2.46 6.61 14.52
CA HIS A 297 -2.15 7.92 13.93
C HIS A 297 -2.73 8.08 12.52
N ALA A 298 -3.17 7.01 11.85
CA ALA A 298 -3.86 7.11 10.57
C ALA A 298 -5.06 8.08 10.59
N PRO A 299 -5.86 8.17 11.67
CA PRO A 299 -6.94 9.16 11.78
C PRO A 299 -6.50 10.63 11.67
N GLU A 300 -5.24 10.95 11.93
CA GLU A 300 -4.71 12.31 11.78
C GLU A 300 -4.62 12.76 10.31
N LEU A 301 -4.65 11.80 9.39
CA LEU A 301 -4.59 12.02 7.94
C LEU A 301 -5.99 11.97 7.28
N VAL A 302 -7.03 11.70 8.06
CA VAL A 302 -8.41 11.53 7.55
C VAL A 302 -8.90 12.77 6.83
N ASP A 303 -8.66 13.98 7.35
CA ASP A 303 -9.13 15.20 6.72
C ASP A 303 -8.57 15.39 5.30
N LEU A 304 -7.28 15.05 5.10
CA LEU A 304 -6.65 15.07 3.78
C LEU A 304 -7.30 14.05 2.84
N ILE A 305 -7.52 12.83 3.32
CA ILE A 305 -8.07 11.72 2.54
C ILE A 305 -9.52 12.02 2.18
N ASP A 306 -10.34 12.40 3.15
CA ASP A 306 -11.76 12.72 2.96
C ASP A 306 -11.95 13.88 1.98
N ALA A 307 -11.17 14.95 2.13
CA ALA A 307 -11.21 16.09 1.22
C ALA A 307 -10.87 15.69 -0.22
N ALA A 308 -9.85 14.86 -0.42
CA ALA A 308 -9.47 14.36 -1.73
C ALA A 308 -10.57 13.49 -2.34
N VAL A 309 -11.11 12.54 -1.59
CA VAL A 309 -12.19 11.64 -2.03
C VAL A 309 -13.43 12.43 -2.40
N ARG A 310 -13.91 13.35 -1.55
CA ARG A 310 -15.09 14.17 -1.83
C ARG A 310 -14.90 15.08 -3.03
N SER A 311 -13.70 15.60 -3.23
CA SER A 311 -13.37 16.46 -4.37
C SER A 311 -13.59 15.76 -5.72
N VAL A 312 -13.17 14.49 -5.83
CA VAL A 312 -13.32 13.73 -7.09
C VAL A 312 -14.71 13.11 -7.24
N LEU A 313 -15.43 12.90 -6.14
CA LEU A 313 -16.82 12.43 -6.19
C LEU A 313 -17.80 13.52 -6.58
N ALA A 314 -17.45 14.80 -6.38
CA ALA A 314 -18.28 15.95 -6.71
C ALA A 314 -18.09 16.42 -8.17
N SER A 315 -17.08 15.95 -8.88
CA SER A 315 -16.74 16.33 -10.26
C SER A 315 -17.45 15.44 -11.28
#